data_958b06bc32ef35f64fdab5b9d9033f4c
#
_entry.id   958b06bc32ef35f64fdab5b9d9033f4c
#
_cell.length_a   1.000
_cell.length_b   1.000
_cell.length_c   1.000
_cell.angle_alpha   90.00
_cell.angle_beta   90.00
_cell.angle_gamma   90.00
#
_symmetry.space_group_name_H-M   'P 1'
#
loop_
_entity.id
_entity.type
_entity.pdbx_description
1 polymer ?
#
loop_
_entity_poly.entity_id
_entity_poly.type
_entity_poly.pdbx_seq_one_letter_code
_entity_poly.pdbx_strand_id
1 'polypeptide(L)'
;MSSERCLVGIDGGGSTVRVVVASPALDIWGQSEGGAANPSAVGAESAAEAIRDALRAALEAASVPPERVAAVGIGVAGAAASHSAAWLREVVAPVTPGALVVPSADYEIALVGALGKRRGVLVLAGTGSLAYGVNTRGRSALAGGWGYLLGDEGSGYWLGLEGLRAVVRASDGRGPATALIGM
;
A
#
# COMPACT_ATOMS: atom_id res chain seq x y z
N MET A 1 -14.49 26.06 15.71
CA MET A 1 -13.82 24.88 15.10
C MET A 1 -13.30 24.02 16.22
N SER A 2 -13.64 22.73 16.28
CA SER A 2 -13.18 21.77 17.32
C SER A 2 -11.66 21.79 17.43
N SER A 3 -11.11 21.81 18.65
CA SER A 3 -9.68 21.72 18.94
C SER A 3 -9.18 20.25 18.91
N GLU A 4 -10.00 19.35 18.46
CA GLU A 4 -9.75 17.91 18.46
C GLU A 4 -8.61 17.55 17.50
N ARG A 5 -7.66 16.74 17.95
CA ARG A 5 -6.56 16.20 17.12
C ARG A 5 -7.10 15.08 16.22
N CYS A 6 -6.47 14.90 15.07
CA CYS A 6 -6.84 13.86 14.12
C CYS A 6 -5.73 12.82 13.93
N LEU A 7 -6.10 11.72 13.32
CA LEU A 7 -5.24 10.65 12.87
C LEU A 7 -5.20 10.63 11.36
N VAL A 8 -4.08 10.22 10.80
CA VAL A 8 -3.92 10.02 9.35
C VAL A 8 -3.50 8.58 9.08
N GLY A 9 -4.15 7.94 8.12
CA GLY A 9 -3.75 6.65 7.56
C GLY A 9 -3.29 6.81 6.12
N ILE A 10 -2.14 6.23 5.76
CA ILE A 10 -1.58 6.26 4.41
C ILE A 10 -1.29 4.83 3.94
N ASP A 11 -1.90 4.45 2.81
CA ASP A 11 -1.67 3.19 2.10
C ASP A 11 -1.02 3.49 0.75
N GLY A 12 0.26 3.20 0.62
CA GLY A 12 1.06 3.44 -0.58
C GLY A 12 1.24 2.18 -1.41
N GLY A 13 0.43 2.02 -2.46
CA GLY A 13 0.48 0.88 -3.36
C GLY A 13 1.40 1.06 -4.58
N GLY A 14 1.51 0.00 -5.38
CA GLY A 14 2.27 0.00 -6.65
C GLY A 14 1.65 0.87 -7.74
N SER A 15 0.36 1.18 -7.65
CA SER A 15 -0.37 1.97 -8.65
C SER A 15 -0.98 3.24 -8.07
N THR A 16 -1.32 3.24 -6.78
CA THR A 16 -2.09 4.31 -6.14
C THR A 16 -1.66 4.47 -4.68
N VAL A 17 -1.58 5.70 -4.20
CA VAL A 17 -1.55 6.03 -2.77
C VAL A 17 -2.92 6.50 -2.32
N ARG A 18 -3.37 6.02 -1.16
CA ARG A 18 -4.62 6.46 -0.50
C ARG A 18 -4.32 7.06 0.85
N VAL A 19 -4.97 8.17 1.14
CA VAL A 19 -4.82 8.86 2.42
C VAL A 19 -6.21 9.13 3.01
N VAL A 20 -6.34 8.87 4.31
CA VAL A 20 -7.55 9.14 5.08
C VAL A 20 -7.18 9.96 6.31
N VAL A 21 -7.94 11.02 6.56
CA VAL A 21 -7.91 11.83 7.78
C VAL A 21 -9.14 11.49 8.61
N ALA A 22 -8.96 11.13 9.87
CA ALA A 22 -10.05 10.67 10.72
C ALA A 22 -9.96 11.22 12.14
N SER A 23 -11.09 11.22 12.85
CA SER A 23 -11.17 11.45 14.30
C SER A 23 -10.45 10.31 15.06
N PRO A 24 -10.15 10.48 16.36
CA PRO A 24 -9.71 9.38 17.21
C PRO A 24 -10.73 8.24 17.34
N ALA A 25 -12.01 8.51 17.06
CA ALA A 25 -13.07 7.51 16.98
C ALA A 25 -13.17 6.83 15.61
N LEU A 26 -12.27 7.19 14.67
CA LEU A 26 -12.19 6.69 13.29
C LEU A 26 -13.33 7.19 12.36
N ASP A 27 -14.00 8.29 12.71
CA ASP A 27 -14.89 8.96 11.77
C ASP A 27 -14.06 9.67 10.69
N ILE A 28 -14.32 9.38 9.44
CA ILE A 28 -13.58 9.93 8.30
C ILE A 28 -13.97 11.40 8.10
N TRP A 29 -12.99 12.30 8.13
CA TRP A 29 -13.15 13.74 7.88
C TRP A 29 -12.77 14.14 6.46
N GLY A 30 -11.81 13.45 5.86
CA GLY A 30 -11.36 13.67 4.50
C GLY A 30 -10.53 12.52 3.97
N GLN A 31 -10.45 12.44 2.65
CA GLN A 31 -9.67 11.41 1.97
C GLN A 31 -9.17 11.91 0.63
N SER A 32 -8.11 11.28 0.14
CA SER A 32 -7.55 11.53 -1.18
C SER A 32 -6.94 10.28 -1.79
N GLU A 33 -6.75 10.31 -3.09
CA GLU A 33 -5.96 9.33 -3.83
C GLU A 33 -4.91 10.06 -4.68
N GLY A 34 -3.76 9.41 -4.88
CA GLY A 34 -2.66 9.90 -5.71
C GLY A 34 -2.05 8.80 -6.55
N GLY A 35 -0.96 9.11 -7.24
CA GLY A 35 -0.23 8.17 -8.08
C GLY A 35 0.45 7.02 -7.32
N ALA A 36 1.29 6.27 -8.03
CA ALA A 36 2.07 5.16 -7.46
C ALA A 36 3.03 5.67 -6.37
N ALA A 37 3.09 4.96 -5.24
CA ALA A 37 3.95 5.30 -4.11
C ALA A 37 4.96 4.19 -3.75
N ASN A 38 5.12 3.17 -4.61
CA ASN A 38 6.12 2.13 -4.42
C ASN A 38 7.50 2.61 -4.88
N PRO A 39 8.47 2.87 -3.98
CA PRO A 39 9.78 3.40 -4.34
C PRO A 39 10.61 2.46 -5.23
N SER A 40 10.33 1.14 -5.18
CA SER A 40 10.99 0.18 -6.05
C SER A 40 10.48 0.22 -7.50
N ALA A 41 9.28 0.77 -7.73
CA ALA A 41 8.68 0.88 -9.06
C ALA A 41 8.90 2.25 -9.70
N VAL A 42 8.73 3.35 -8.93
CA VAL A 42 8.76 4.71 -9.47
C VAL A 42 9.94 5.55 -8.98
N GLY A 43 10.81 4.99 -8.14
CA GLY A 43 11.89 5.71 -7.48
C GLY A 43 11.45 6.41 -6.19
N ALA A 44 12.40 6.61 -5.28
CA ALA A 44 12.12 7.12 -3.94
C ALA A 44 11.57 8.56 -3.93
N GLU A 45 12.07 9.43 -4.81
CA GLU A 45 11.61 10.83 -4.85
C GLU A 45 10.19 10.96 -5.40
N SER A 46 9.88 10.31 -6.53
CA SER A 46 8.53 10.32 -7.10
C SER A 46 7.49 9.70 -6.15
N ALA A 47 7.87 8.62 -5.46
CA ALA A 47 7.02 8.01 -4.43
C ALA A 47 6.78 8.98 -3.25
N ALA A 48 7.83 9.68 -2.80
CA ALA A 48 7.73 10.67 -1.73
C ALA A 48 6.84 11.85 -2.12
N GLU A 49 6.96 12.37 -3.35
CA GLU A 49 6.11 13.44 -3.87
C GLU A 49 4.65 13.01 -3.91
N ALA A 50 4.35 11.82 -4.47
CA ALA A 50 3.00 11.29 -4.53
C ALA A 50 2.35 11.15 -3.14
N ILE A 51 3.12 10.69 -2.14
CA ILE A 51 2.66 10.60 -0.76
C ILE A 51 2.39 11.99 -0.17
N ARG A 52 3.31 12.94 -0.33
CA ARG A 52 3.16 14.30 0.20
C ARG A 52 1.97 15.03 -0.39
N ASP A 53 1.76 14.90 -1.71
CA ASP A 53 0.67 15.57 -2.41
C ASP A 53 -0.68 14.98 -2.01
N ALA A 54 -0.79 13.65 -1.94
CA ALA A 54 -1.99 13.00 -1.46
C ALA A 54 -2.29 13.37 0.02
N LEU A 55 -1.26 13.44 0.88
CA LEU A 55 -1.43 13.86 2.27
C LEU A 55 -1.95 15.30 2.39
N ARG A 56 -1.40 16.24 1.62
CA ARG A 56 -1.88 17.63 1.58
C ARG A 56 -3.33 17.70 1.11
N ALA A 57 -3.66 17.00 0.04
CA ALA A 57 -5.01 16.97 -0.51
C ALA A 57 -6.03 16.38 0.49
N ALA A 58 -5.67 15.34 1.24
CA ALA A 58 -6.54 14.77 2.27
C ALA A 58 -6.78 15.72 3.44
N LEU A 59 -5.74 16.44 3.89
CA LEU A 59 -5.86 17.45 4.94
C LEU A 59 -6.72 18.63 4.50
N GLU A 60 -6.59 19.08 3.25
CA GLU A 60 -7.43 20.11 2.66
C GLU A 60 -8.88 19.67 2.59
N ALA A 61 -9.13 18.45 2.07
CA ALA A 61 -10.49 17.88 2.01
C ALA A 61 -11.14 17.76 3.40
N ALA A 62 -10.35 17.46 4.42
CA ALA A 62 -10.80 17.41 5.81
C ALA A 62 -10.95 18.81 6.45
N SER A 63 -10.46 19.88 5.82
CA SER A 63 -10.32 21.22 6.39
C SER A 63 -9.55 21.20 7.74
N VAL A 64 -8.49 20.40 7.81
CA VAL A 64 -7.65 20.20 8.99
C VAL A 64 -6.25 20.81 8.79
N PRO A 65 -5.81 21.74 9.61
CA PRO A 65 -4.44 22.23 9.55
C PRO A 65 -3.45 21.14 10.01
N PRO A 66 -2.25 21.06 9.38
CA PRO A 66 -1.25 20.02 9.62
C PRO A 66 -0.85 19.83 11.11
N GLU A 67 -0.84 20.90 11.87
CA GLU A 67 -0.44 20.91 13.30
C GLU A 67 -1.44 20.16 14.20
N ARG A 68 -2.64 19.89 13.69
CA ARG A 68 -3.65 19.10 14.41
C ARG A 68 -3.49 17.60 14.21
N VAL A 69 -2.61 17.15 13.33
CA VAL A 69 -2.33 15.73 13.15
C VAL A 69 -1.58 15.21 14.37
N ALA A 70 -2.20 14.28 15.09
CA ALA A 70 -1.59 13.64 16.27
C ALA A 70 -0.63 12.53 15.86
N ALA A 71 -1.07 11.70 14.91
CA ALA A 71 -0.28 10.57 14.43
C ALA A 71 -0.59 10.27 12.96
N VAL A 72 0.41 9.72 12.27
CA VAL A 72 0.33 9.22 10.90
C VAL A 72 0.75 7.76 10.89
N GLY A 73 -0.17 6.85 10.60
CA GLY A 73 0.12 5.46 10.25
C GLY A 73 0.38 5.36 8.76
N ILE A 74 1.53 4.82 8.35
CA ILE A 74 1.89 4.73 6.94
C ILE A 74 2.46 3.36 6.59
N GLY A 75 1.90 2.71 5.57
CA GLY A 75 2.40 1.48 4.98
C GLY A 75 2.59 1.68 3.48
N VAL A 76 3.73 1.24 2.95
CA VAL A 76 4.08 1.41 1.53
C VAL A 76 4.62 0.11 0.96
N ALA A 77 4.05 -0.31 -0.16
CA ALA A 77 4.52 -1.48 -0.91
C ALA A 77 5.96 -1.29 -1.39
N GLY A 78 6.75 -2.36 -1.39
CA GLY A 78 8.15 -2.32 -1.83
C GLY A 78 9.12 -1.60 -0.87
N ALA A 79 8.60 -1.04 0.21
CA ALA A 79 9.37 -0.48 1.29
C ALA A 79 9.55 -1.57 2.36
N ALA A 80 10.67 -2.31 2.32
CA ALA A 80 10.98 -3.27 3.38
C ALA A 80 11.04 -2.54 4.73
N ALA A 81 10.14 -2.89 5.65
CA ALA A 81 9.84 -2.13 6.86
C ALA A 81 11.06 -1.74 7.71
N SER A 82 12.12 -2.56 7.69
CA SER A 82 13.35 -2.31 8.48
C SER A 82 14.24 -1.20 7.90
N HIS A 83 14.25 -1.00 6.57
CA HIS A 83 15.10 -0.02 5.88
C HIS A 83 14.35 1.27 5.52
N SER A 84 13.04 1.23 5.48
CA SER A 84 12.19 2.33 5.00
C SER A 84 11.59 3.17 6.11
N ALA A 85 11.68 2.75 7.38
CA ALA A 85 11.07 3.47 8.50
C ALA A 85 11.61 4.91 8.65
N ALA A 86 12.91 5.13 8.43
CA ALA A 86 13.51 6.46 8.46
C ALA A 86 12.99 7.29 7.28
N TRP A 87 13.05 6.74 6.07
CA TRP A 87 12.56 7.40 4.86
C TRP A 87 11.07 7.76 4.97
N LEU A 88 10.20 6.86 5.45
CA LEU A 88 8.78 7.16 5.62
C LEU A 88 8.53 8.32 6.60
N ARG A 89 9.33 8.42 7.68
CA ARG A 89 9.27 9.56 8.59
C ARG A 89 9.71 10.86 7.90
N GLU A 90 10.80 10.82 7.15
CA GLU A 90 11.32 11.96 6.40
C GLU A 90 10.34 12.45 5.32
N VAL A 91 9.61 11.54 4.67
CA VAL A 91 8.59 11.88 3.69
C VAL A 91 7.42 12.63 4.32
N VAL A 92 6.96 12.19 5.48
CA VAL A 92 5.74 12.70 6.14
C VAL A 92 6.00 13.97 6.97
N ALA A 93 7.16 14.06 7.62
CA ALA A 93 7.48 15.13 8.57
C ALA A 93 7.31 16.56 8.03
N PRO A 94 7.67 16.89 6.78
CA PRO A 94 7.48 18.24 6.24
C PRO A 94 6.02 18.67 6.11
N VAL A 95 5.10 17.71 5.99
CA VAL A 95 3.66 17.99 5.82
C VAL A 95 2.94 17.99 7.16
N THR A 96 3.34 17.14 8.11
CA THR A 96 2.69 17.03 9.43
C THR A 96 3.71 17.20 10.55
N PRO A 97 4.21 18.43 10.77
CA PRO A 97 5.24 18.67 11.78
C PRO A 97 4.73 18.31 13.18
N GLY A 98 5.54 17.55 13.92
CA GLY A 98 5.22 17.13 15.27
C GLY A 98 4.25 15.96 15.42
N ALA A 99 3.76 15.38 14.33
CA ALA A 99 2.96 14.16 14.37
C ALA A 99 3.82 12.93 14.70
N LEU A 100 3.27 12.00 15.48
CA LEU A 100 3.88 10.69 15.66
C LEU A 100 3.75 9.87 14.38
N VAL A 101 4.84 9.58 13.69
CA VAL A 101 4.82 8.73 12.49
C VAL A 101 5.07 7.27 12.87
N VAL A 102 4.13 6.40 12.49
CA VAL A 102 4.15 4.95 12.72
C VAL A 102 4.31 4.24 11.38
N PRO A 103 5.56 3.95 10.96
CA PRO A 103 5.82 3.19 9.73
C PRO A 103 5.39 1.73 9.89
N SER A 104 4.86 1.16 8.82
CA SER A 104 4.46 -0.25 8.71
C SER A 104 4.72 -0.74 7.28
N ALA A 105 4.60 -2.03 7.06
CA ALA A 105 4.47 -2.55 5.70
C ALA A 105 3.00 -2.45 5.22
N ASP A 106 2.79 -2.39 3.92
CA ASP A 106 1.47 -2.34 3.30
C ASP A 106 0.59 -3.53 3.72
N TYR A 107 1.13 -4.75 3.74
CA TYR A 107 0.41 -5.94 4.19
C TYR A 107 0.06 -5.91 5.69
N GLU A 108 0.82 -5.22 6.54
CA GLU A 108 0.50 -5.07 7.97
C GLU A 108 -0.71 -4.15 8.15
N ILE A 109 -0.74 -3.01 7.46
CA ILE A 109 -1.89 -2.10 7.52
C ILE A 109 -3.12 -2.73 6.88
N ALA A 110 -2.96 -3.49 5.77
CA ALA A 110 -4.04 -4.22 5.13
C ALA A 110 -4.64 -5.30 6.06
N LEU A 111 -3.80 -6.03 6.82
CA LEU A 111 -4.29 -6.99 7.82
C LEU A 111 -5.17 -6.31 8.87
N VAL A 112 -4.71 -5.17 9.40
CA VAL A 112 -5.45 -4.41 10.42
C VAL A 112 -6.73 -3.84 9.83
N GLY A 113 -6.68 -3.28 8.63
CA GLY A 113 -7.85 -2.73 7.94
C GLY A 113 -8.92 -3.78 7.67
N ALA A 114 -8.52 -4.99 7.25
CA ALA A 114 -9.45 -6.08 6.96
C ALA A 114 -10.06 -6.73 8.22
N LEU A 115 -9.29 -6.85 9.29
CA LEU A 115 -9.68 -7.64 10.45
C LEU A 115 -9.96 -6.81 11.73
N GLY A 116 -9.69 -5.51 11.72
CA GLY A 116 -9.78 -4.63 12.89
C GLY A 116 -8.82 -4.99 14.02
N LYS A 117 -7.82 -5.81 13.77
CA LYS A 117 -6.87 -6.32 14.77
C LYS A 117 -5.54 -6.74 14.14
N ARG A 118 -4.46 -6.72 14.94
CA ARG A 118 -3.10 -7.11 14.50
C ARG A 118 -2.85 -8.62 14.57
N ARG A 119 -3.84 -9.47 14.31
CA ARG A 119 -3.69 -10.93 14.30
C ARG A 119 -4.66 -11.56 13.32
N GLY A 120 -4.24 -12.59 12.63
CA GLY A 120 -5.00 -13.30 11.60
C GLY A 120 -4.13 -13.65 10.42
N VAL A 121 -4.74 -14.03 9.34
CA VAL A 121 -4.07 -14.31 8.06
C VAL A 121 -4.70 -13.43 7.00
N LEU A 122 -3.84 -12.80 6.21
CA LEU A 122 -4.18 -12.00 5.04
C LEU A 122 -3.54 -12.66 3.83
N VAL A 123 -4.29 -12.77 2.73
CA VAL A 123 -3.78 -13.12 1.41
C VAL A 123 -4.07 -11.95 0.50
N LEU A 124 -3.03 -11.42 -0.13
CA LEU A 124 -3.13 -10.34 -1.10
C LEU A 124 -2.82 -10.89 -2.49
N ALA A 125 -3.66 -10.52 -3.46
CA ALA A 125 -3.42 -10.75 -4.89
C ALA A 125 -3.90 -9.51 -5.65
N GLY A 126 -2.96 -8.62 -5.96
CA GLY A 126 -3.16 -7.37 -6.69
C GLY A 126 -2.13 -7.25 -7.80
N THR A 127 -1.33 -6.19 -7.81
CA THR A 127 -0.17 -6.05 -8.73
C THR A 127 0.86 -7.16 -8.49
N GLY A 128 1.13 -7.49 -7.21
CA GLY A 128 1.88 -8.67 -6.75
C GLY A 128 1.00 -9.59 -5.89
N SER A 129 1.59 -10.64 -5.30
CA SER A 129 0.87 -11.50 -4.35
C SER A 129 1.74 -11.91 -3.18
N LEU A 130 1.10 -12.05 -2.00
CA LEU A 130 1.72 -12.54 -0.78
C LEU A 130 0.68 -13.06 0.21
N ALA A 131 1.11 -13.86 1.16
CA ALA A 131 0.34 -14.20 2.36
C ALA A 131 1.09 -13.73 3.60
N TYR A 132 0.40 -13.03 4.50
CA TYR A 132 0.94 -12.55 5.77
C TYR A 132 0.08 -13.00 6.92
N GLY A 133 0.70 -13.49 7.97
CA GLY A 133 -0.01 -13.99 9.14
C GLY A 133 0.62 -13.54 10.45
N VAL A 134 -0.22 -13.27 11.46
CA VAL A 134 0.20 -12.98 12.84
C VAL A 134 -0.61 -13.87 13.78
N ASN A 135 0.08 -14.64 14.61
CA ASN A 135 -0.57 -15.54 15.55
C ASN A 135 -0.94 -14.84 16.88
N THR A 136 -1.57 -15.59 17.80
CA THR A 136 -2.00 -15.08 19.12
C THR A 136 -0.86 -14.67 20.03
N ARG A 137 0.37 -15.12 19.74
CA ARG A 137 1.60 -14.75 20.48
C ARG A 137 2.33 -13.56 19.85
N GLY A 138 1.75 -12.91 18.83
CA GLY A 138 2.38 -11.79 18.11
C GLY A 138 3.51 -12.20 17.15
N ARG A 139 3.73 -13.51 16.92
CA ARG A 139 4.72 -13.97 15.94
C ARG A 139 4.11 -13.85 14.54
N SER A 140 4.83 -13.23 13.64
CA SER A 140 4.43 -13.06 12.23
C SER A 140 5.22 -13.99 11.30
N ALA A 141 4.61 -14.27 10.15
CA ALA A 141 5.23 -14.96 9.03
C ALA A 141 4.72 -14.34 7.72
N LEU A 142 5.60 -14.31 6.73
CA LEU A 142 5.33 -13.86 5.37
C LEU A 142 5.67 -14.99 4.41
N ALA A 143 4.80 -15.24 3.43
CA ALA A 143 5.04 -16.16 2.33
C ALA A 143 4.69 -15.48 1.00
N GLY A 144 5.49 -15.66 -0.03
CA GLY A 144 5.38 -14.92 -1.29
C GLY A 144 5.98 -13.52 -1.19
N GLY A 145 5.57 -12.61 -2.09
CA GLY A 145 6.08 -11.23 -2.11
C GLY A 145 7.52 -11.12 -2.63
N TRP A 146 7.99 -12.09 -3.42
CA TRP A 146 9.33 -12.09 -4.01
C TRP A 146 9.42 -11.30 -5.32
N GLY A 147 8.31 -10.67 -5.72
CA GLY A 147 8.21 -9.94 -6.97
C GLY A 147 7.98 -10.83 -8.19
N TYR A 148 7.65 -10.20 -9.30
CA TYR A 148 7.17 -10.84 -10.53
C TYR A 148 8.17 -11.79 -11.22
N LEU A 149 9.45 -11.72 -10.88
CA LEU A 149 10.48 -12.60 -11.43
C LEU A 149 10.56 -13.95 -10.70
N LEU A 150 10.35 -13.97 -9.38
CA LEU A 150 10.59 -15.12 -8.52
C LEU A 150 9.33 -15.63 -7.81
N GLY A 151 8.20 -14.91 -7.92
CA GLY A 151 6.96 -15.20 -7.23
C GLY A 151 5.77 -14.47 -7.84
N ASP A 152 4.91 -13.94 -6.98
CA ASP A 152 3.68 -13.22 -7.31
C ASP A 152 2.64 -14.08 -8.05
N GLU A 153 2.62 -15.39 -7.78
CA GLU A 153 1.68 -16.34 -8.36
C GLU A 153 0.22 -15.91 -8.05
N GLY A 154 -0.60 -15.84 -9.10
CA GLY A 154 -1.99 -15.38 -9.00
C GLY A 154 -2.18 -13.87 -8.95
N SER A 155 -1.10 -13.08 -9.03
CA SER A 155 -1.18 -11.62 -9.20
C SER A 155 -1.69 -11.23 -10.59
N GLY A 156 -2.11 -9.98 -10.77
CA GLY A 156 -2.49 -9.45 -12.08
C GLY A 156 -1.37 -9.54 -13.12
N TYR A 157 -0.13 -9.27 -12.70
CA TYR A 157 1.04 -9.45 -13.58
C TYR A 157 1.22 -10.90 -13.99
N TRP A 158 1.18 -11.84 -13.04
CA TRP A 158 1.34 -13.26 -13.29
C TRP A 158 0.25 -13.79 -14.22
N LEU A 159 -1.02 -13.42 -13.98
CA LEU A 159 -2.15 -13.81 -14.84
C LEU A 159 -1.99 -13.27 -16.27
N GLY A 160 -1.57 -12.01 -16.43
CA GLY A 160 -1.28 -11.43 -17.74
C GLY A 160 -0.16 -12.16 -18.47
N LEU A 161 0.92 -12.50 -17.78
CA LEU A 161 2.05 -13.24 -18.34
C LEU A 161 1.66 -14.66 -18.76
N GLU A 162 0.90 -15.37 -17.92
CA GLU A 162 0.40 -16.72 -18.28
C GLU A 162 -0.58 -16.67 -19.47
N GLY A 163 -1.41 -15.63 -19.54
CA GLY A 163 -2.26 -15.38 -20.72
C GLY A 163 -1.44 -15.21 -21.99
N LEU A 164 -0.40 -14.37 -21.97
CA LEU A 164 0.51 -14.19 -23.12
C LEU A 164 1.25 -15.49 -23.48
N ARG A 165 1.70 -16.25 -22.49
CA ARG A 165 2.33 -17.56 -22.69
C ARG A 165 1.38 -18.55 -23.36
N ALA A 166 0.10 -18.55 -22.99
CA ALA A 166 -0.92 -19.38 -23.62
C ALA A 166 -1.12 -19.01 -25.09
N VAL A 167 -1.19 -17.70 -25.40
CA VAL A 167 -1.29 -17.20 -26.79
C VAL A 167 -0.10 -17.65 -27.63
N VAL A 168 1.13 -17.44 -27.15
CA VAL A 168 2.36 -17.83 -27.89
C VAL A 168 2.41 -19.34 -28.10
N ARG A 169 2.11 -20.15 -27.09
CA ARG A 169 2.09 -21.62 -27.24
C ARG A 169 1.05 -22.12 -28.24
N ALA A 170 -0.14 -21.50 -28.25
CA ALA A 170 -1.18 -21.84 -29.21
C ALA A 170 -0.78 -21.45 -30.64
N SER A 171 -0.21 -20.25 -30.81
CA SER A 171 0.28 -19.77 -32.11
C SER A 171 1.38 -20.67 -32.73
N ASP A 172 2.25 -21.22 -31.88
CA ASP A 172 3.32 -22.13 -32.26
C ASP A 172 2.84 -23.61 -32.44
N GLY A 173 1.58 -23.90 -32.16
CA GLY A 173 1.07 -25.28 -32.14
C GLY A 173 1.59 -26.13 -30.97
N ARG A 174 2.16 -25.51 -29.92
CA ARG A 174 2.73 -26.16 -28.74
C ARG A 174 1.77 -26.21 -27.55
N GLY A 175 0.57 -25.68 -27.69
CA GLY A 175 -0.45 -25.61 -26.65
C GLY A 175 -1.86 -25.68 -27.22
N PRO A 176 -2.88 -25.80 -26.34
CA PRO A 176 -4.27 -25.77 -26.76
C PRO A 176 -4.65 -24.42 -27.37
N ALA A 177 -5.65 -24.42 -28.25
CA ALA A 177 -6.24 -23.16 -28.73
C ALA A 177 -6.76 -22.30 -27.58
N THR A 178 -6.65 -20.98 -27.72
CA THR A 178 -7.12 -20.03 -26.72
C THR A 178 -7.92 -18.90 -27.38
N ALA A 179 -8.98 -18.46 -26.71
CA ALA A 179 -9.78 -17.31 -27.13
C ALA A 179 -9.05 -15.98 -27.02
N LEU A 180 -7.87 -15.94 -26.35
CA LEU A 180 -7.04 -14.74 -26.23
C LEU A 180 -6.32 -14.37 -27.53
N ILE A 181 -6.27 -15.29 -28.53
CA ILE A 181 -5.79 -14.95 -29.86
C ILE A 181 -6.90 -14.18 -30.58
N GLY A 182 -6.69 -12.91 -30.86
CA GLY A 182 -7.66 -12.03 -31.53
C GLY A 182 -8.31 -11.01 -30.62
N MET A 183 -7.89 -10.94 -29.35
CA MET A 183 -8.14 -9.81 -28.47
C MET A 183 -6.96 -8.83 -28.55
#